data_b76f8720be203b6b09f98dac21172908
#
_entry.id   b76f8720be203b6b09f98dac21172908
#
_cell.length_a   1.000
_cell.length_b   1.000
_cell.length_c   1.000
_cell.angle_alpha   90.00
_cell.angle_beta   90.00
_cell.angle_gamma   90.00
#
_symmetry.space_group_name_H-M   'P 1'
#
loop_
_entity.id
_entity.type
_entity.pdbx_description
1 polymer ?
#
loop_
_entity_poly.entity_id
_entity_poly.type
_entity_poly.pdbx_seq_one_letter_code
_entity_poly.pdbx_strand_id
1 'polypeptide(L)'
;MSENKIVFDWETMKFKGITISQAQLWESLYPHVNVVQEITINMVAWLDKVKGTKKANKRNWKTFIVNWLKREQEKRAWENARRQA
;
A
#
# COMPACT_ATOMS: atom_id res chain seq x y z
N MET A 1 -1.15 9.90 24.43
CA MET A 1 -1.95 9.32 23.38
C MET A 1 -1.09 8.72 22.32
N SER A 2 -1.15 7.43 22.20
CA SER A 2 -0.36 6.74 21.18
C SER A 2 -1.06 6.85 19.83
N GLU A 3 -0.49 7.60 18.93
CA GLU A 3 -0.90 7.52 17.56
C GLU A 3 -0.38 6.21 16.99
N ASN A 4 -1.26 5.43 16.37
CA ASN A 4 -0.87 4.21 15.69
C ASN A 4 -0.08 4.56 14.46
N LYS A 5 1.22 4.69 14.62
CA LYS A 5 2.10 4.98 13.50
C LYS A 5 2.28 3.71 12.68
N ILE A 6 2.05 3.81 11.38
CA ILE A 6 2.26 2.71 10.46
C ILE A 6 3.76 2.55 10.23
N VAL A 7 4.26 1.34 10.44
CA VAL A 7 5.66 1.00 10.21
C VAL A 7 5.75 -0.33 9.48
N PHE A 8 6.87 -0.58 8.82
CA PHE A 8 7.12 -1.87 8.19
C PHE A 8 8.14 -2.66 9.01
N ASP A 9 7.75 -3.86 9.40
CA ASP A 9 8.62 -4.76 10.17
C ASP A 9 9.39 -5.65 9.19
N TRP A 10 10.70 -5.39 9.09
CA TRP A 10 11.56 -6.12 8.17
C TRP A 10 11.83 -7.56 8.60
N GLU A 11 11.70 -7.87 9.90
CA GLU A 11 11.90 -9.24 10.39
C GLU A 11 10.77 -10.15 9.95
N THR A 12 9.52 -9.68 10.10
CA THR A 12 8.35 -10.46 9.71
C THR A 12 7.87 -10.15 8.30
N MET A 13 8.45 -9.11 7.67
CA MET A 13 8.04 -8.63 6.35
C MET A 13 6.54 -8.29 6.30
N LYS A 14 6.10 -7.56 7.31
CA LYS A 14 4.68 -7.16 7.44
C LYS A 14 4.58 -5.72 7.90
N PHE A 15 3.52 -5.05 7.46
CA PHE A 15 3.17 -3.74 7.98
C PHE A 15 2.51 -3.86 9.34
N LYS A 16 2.84 -2.95 10.24
CA LYS A 16 2.24 -2.85 11.57
C LYS A 16 1.62 -1.47 11.76
N GLY A 17 0.57 -1.39 12.58
CA GLY A 17 -0.10 -0.13 12.88
C GLY A 17 -1.23 0.22 11.93
N ILE A 18 -1.55 -0.64 10.97
CA ILE A 18 -2.69 -0.44 10.09
C ILE A 18 -3.93 -1.01 10.78
N THR A 19 -4.89 -0.12 11.10
CA THR A 19 -6.14 -0.55 11.75
C THR A 19 -7.13 -1.03 10.69
N ILE A 20 -8.14 -1.79 11.15
CA ILE A 20 -9.24 -2.23 10.28
C ILE A 20 -9.95 -1.02 9.69
N SER A 21 -10.18 0.02 10.50
CA SER A 21 -10.82 1.26 10.05
C SER A 21 -10.03 1.94 8.94
N GLN A 22 -8.70 1.97 9.08
CA GLN A 22 -7.83 2.56 8.05
C GLN A 22 -7.90 1.76 6.75
N ALA A 23 -7.87 0.44 6.85
CA ALA A 23 -7.98 -0.43 5.66
C ALA A 23 -9.32 -0.24 4.96
N GLN A 24 -10.41 -0.15 5.72
CA GLN A 24 -11.75 0.08 5.17
C GLN A 24 -11.85 1.43 4.48
N LEU A 25 -11.24 2.47 5.06
CA LEU A 25 -11.20 3.78 4.43
C LEU A 25 -10.48 3.71 3.09
N TRP A 26 -9.34 3.06 3.03
CA TRP A 26 -8.60 2.91 1.79
C TRP A 26 -9.38 2.10 0.75
N GLU A 27 -10.09 1.06 1.16
CA GLU A 27 -10.95 0.30 0.25
C GLU A 27 -12.06 1.16 -0.36
N SER A 28 -12.61 2.09 0.42
CA SER A 28 -13.60 3.05 -0.07
C SER A 28 -13.00 4.07 -1.04
N LEU A 29 -11.80 4.56 -0.74
CA LEU A 29 -11.12 5.56 -1.56
C LEU A 29 -10.57 4.98 -2.85
N TYR A 30 -10.17 3.71 -2.83
CA TYR A 30 -9.55 3.03 -3.98
C TYR A 30 -10.32 1.77 -4.34
N PRO A 31 -11.55 1.90 -4.86
CA PRO A 31 -12.43 0.74 -5.10
C PRO A 31 -11.95 -0.20 -6.20
N HIS A 32 -11.06 0.25 -7.07
CA HIS A 32 -10.49 -0.62 -8.12
C HIS A 32 -9.27 -1.40 -7.65
N VAL A 33 -8.83 -1.18 -6.42
CA VAL A 33 -7.63 -1.82 -5.86
C VAL A 33 -8.05 -2.77 -4.76
N ASN A 34 -7.47 -3.96 -4.76
CA ASN A 34 -7.59 -4.86 -3.61
C ASN A 34 -6.58 -4.44 -2.57
N VAL A 35 -6.99 -3.55 -1.66
CA VAL A 35 -6.10 -2.91 -0.68
C VAL A 35 -5.36 -3.93 0.18
N VAL A 36 -6.07 -4.93 0.68
CA VAL A 36 -5.47 -5.97 1.54
C VAL A 36 -4.38 -6.72 0.78
N GLN A 37 -4.66 -7.13 -0.45
CA GLN A 37 -3.69 -7.85 -1.28
C GLN A 37 -2.47 -6.99 -1.59
N GLU A 38 -2.68 -5.72 -1.92
CA GLU A 38 -1.56 -4.82 -2.21
C GLU A 38 -0.64 -4.66 -1.01
N ILE A 39 -1.22 -4.46 0.17
CA ILE A 39 -0.47 -4.25 1.41
C ILE A 39 0.24 -5.53 1.87
N THR A 40 -0.41 -6.69 1.75
CA THR A 40 0.12 -7.94 2.29
C THR A 40 1.03 -8.68 1.32
N ILE A 41 0.87 -8.49 0.03
CA ILE A 41 1.59 -9.26 -1.00
C ILE A 41 2.44 -8.35 -1.89
N ASN A 42 1.80 -7.46 -2.63
CA ASN A 42 2.50 -6.72 -3.69
C ASN A 42 3.50 -5.71 -3.16
N MET A 43 3.14 -4.93 -2.15
CA MET A 43 4.06 -3.99 -1.52
C MET A 43 5.22 -4.73 -0.83
N VAL A 44 4.92 -5.84 -0.17
CA VAL A 44 5.92 -6.64 0.52
C VAL A 44 6.91 -7.24 -0.48
N ALA A 45 6.43 -7.76 -1.61
CA ALA A 45 7.27 -8.31 -2.66
C ALA A 45 8.21 -7.24 -3.23
N TRP A 46 7.70 -6.04 -3.46
CA TRP A 46 8.52 -4.92 -3.93
C TRP A 46 9.57 -4.52 -2.89
N LEU A 47 9.18 -4.45 -1.63
CA LEU A 47 10.09 -4.10 -0.54
C LEU A 47 11.20 -5.16 -0.38
N ASP A 48 10.85 -6.43 -0.54
CA ASP A 48 11.86 -7.51 -0.52
C ASP A 48 12.88 -7.33 -1.64
N LYS A 49 12.41 -6.95 -2.82
CA LYS A 49 13.26 -6.70 -3.97
C LYS A 49 14.23 -5.54 -3.76
N VAL A 50 13.77 -4.45 -3.11
CA VAL A 50 14.59 -3.26 -2.89
C VAL A 50 15.28 -3.22 -1.53
N LYS A 51 15.15 -4.29 -0.74
CA LYS A 51 15.75 -4.39 0.58
C LYS A 51 17.24 -4.10 0.53
N GLY A 52 17.71 -3.25 1.44
CA GLY A 52 19.11 -2.84 1.49
C GLY A 52 19.48 -1.70 0.55
N THR A 53 18.54 -1.22 -0.26
CA THR A 53 18.78 -0.06 -1.12
C THR A 53 18.17 1.20 -0.51
N LYS A 54 18.50 2.36 -1.08
CA LYS A 54 17.91 3.63 -0.64
C LYS A 54 16.41 3.67 -0.86
N LYS A 55 15.90 2.92 -1.83
CA LYS A 55 14.47 2.87 -2.14
C LYS A 55 13.66 2.24 -1.00
N ALA A 56 14.26 1.37 -0.22
CA ALA A 56 13.61 0.73 0.93
C ALA A 56 13.56 1.62 2.15
N ASN A 57 14.31 2.71 2.17
CA ASN A 57 14.42 3.59 3.33
C ASN A 57 13.33 4.66 3.29
N LYS A 58 12.18 4.35 3.87
CA LYS A 58 11.02 5.25 3.90
C LYS A 58 10.87 5.90 5.26
N ARG A 59 10.65 7.22 5.26
CA ARG A 59 10.39 7.98 6.49
C ARG A 59 8.93 7.93 6.91
N ASN A 60 8.02 7.87 5.94
CA ASN A 60 6.59 7.87 6.20
C ASN A 60 5.93 6.73 5.42
N TRP A 61 5.68 5.63 6.11
CA TRP A 61 5.10 4.44 5.50
C TRP A 61 3.66 4.66 5.04
N LYS A 62 2.90 5.49 5.77
CA LYS A 62 1.54 5.81 5.37
C LYS A 62 1.52 6.51 4.01
N THR A 63 2.40 7.48 3.81
CA THR A 63 2.52 8.17 2.53
C THR A 63 2.93 7.19 1.42
N PHE A 64 3.85 6.28 1.69
CA PHE A 64 4.25 5.25 0.75
C PHE A 64 3.05 4.41 0.30
N ILE A 65 2.25 3.94 1.27
CA ILE A 65 1.06 3.13 0.99
C ILE A 65 0.05 3.91 0.15
N VAL A 66 -0.26 5.14 0.55
CA VAL A 66 -1.24 5.98 -0.16
C VAL A 66 -0.80 6.24 -1.60
N ASN A 67 0.46 6.59 -1.80
CA ASN A 67 0.98 6.83 -3.15
C ASN A 67 0.92 5.56 -4.01
N TRP A 68 1.20 4.41 -3.42
CA TRP A 68 1.10 3.13 -4.11
C TRP A 68 -0.34 2.84 -4.53
N LEU A 69 -1.28 2.96 -3.59
CA LEU A 69 -2.70 2.69 -3.84
C LEU A 69 -3.27 3.65 -4.89
N LYS A 70 -2.93 4.92 -4.79
CA LYS A 70 -3.37 5.93 -5.74
C LYS A 70 -2.90 5.59 -7.16
N ARG A 71 -1.65 5.19 -7.31
CA ARG A 71 -1.08 4.83 -8.59
C ARG A 71 -1.76 3.60 -9.19
N GLU A 72 -2.00 2.58 -8.36
CA GLU A 72 -2.70 1.37 -8.80
C GLU A 72 -4.14 1.65 -9.16
N GLN A 73 -4.82 2.51 -8.41
CA GLN A 73 -6.18 2.92 -8.71
C GLN A 73 -6.28 3.59 -10.08
N GLU A 74 -5.40 4.54 -10.35
CA GLU A 74 -5.38 5.24 -11.62
C GLU A 74 -5.12 4.28 -12.78
N LYS A 75 -4.18 3.38 -12.61
CA LYS A 75 -3.83 2.38 -13.61
C LYS A 75 -5.01 1.46 -13.93
N ARG A 76 -5.69 0.94 -12.91
CA ARG A 76 -6.82 0.03 -13.08
C ARG A 76 -8.05 0.72 -13.63
N ALA A 77 -8.32 1.95 -13.20
CA ALA A 77 -9.41 2.75 -13.73
C ALA A 77 -9.21 3.01 -15.22
N TRP A 78 -7.99 3.32 -15.61
CA TRP A 78 -7.65 3.56 -17.02
C TRP A 78 -7.80 2.30 -17.86
N GLU A 79 -7.37 1.16 -17.36
CA GLU A 79 -7.54 -0.14 -18.04
C GLU A 79 -9.01 -0.48 -18.23
N ASN A 80 -9.85 -0.27 -17.21
CA ASN A 80 -11.29 -0.50 -17.30
C ASN A 80 -11.94 0.42 -18.32
N ALA A 81 -11.57 1.68 -18.36
CA ALA A 81 -12.09 2.63 -19.37
C ALA A 81 -11.73 2.16 -20.79
N ARG A 82 -10.54 1.62 -20.96
CA ARG A 82 -10.06 1.12 -22.23
C ARG A 82 -10.87 -0.09 -22.71
N ARG A 83 -11.24 -0.99 -21.79
CA ARG A 83 -12.01 -2.19 -22.12
C ARG A 83 -13.43 -1.88 -22.55
N GLN A 84 -13.98 -0.76 -22.09
CA GLN A 84 -15.35 -0.36 -22.38
C GLN A 84 -15.47 0.47 -23.66
N ALA A 85 -14.36 0.87 -24.20
CA ALA A 85 -14.37 1.71 -25.41
C ALA A 85 -14.63 0.89 -26.69
#